data_1a61a5fc8be27327ae781c6aee2850d1
#
_entry.id   1a61a5fc8be27327ae781c6aee2850d1
#
_cell.length_a   1.000
_cell.length_b   1.000
_cell.length_c   1.000
_cell.angle_alpha   90.00
_cell.angle_beta   90.00
_cell.angle_gamma   90.00
#
_symmetry.space_group_name_H-M   'P 1'
#
loop_
_entity.id
_entity.type
_entity.pdbx_description
1 polymer ?
#
loop_
_entity_poly.entity_id
_entity_poly.type
_entity_poly.pdbx_seq_one_letter_code
_entity_poly.pdbx_strand_id
1 'polypeptide(L)'
;IGADWSKRRWGQLSKNVKIMQDIWLKNHDAQMGPDLFSKGGPEILAGAVGPKAMEMSADFSSGLAGFSFNADIQEIIDSFSRVTAAFSKKDKTPRLVTSFWFGLGDTARQDIQTHLERYLSWMGQDLANDLSKTAGLAGNERSLKDLLTQIKDAGATDVLLVPTSKDIDQLYKAEEIVSTFS
;
A
#
# COMPACT_ATOMS: atom_id res chain seq x y z
N ILE A 1 1.58 9.80 -23.92
CA ILE A 1 1.81 8.34 -23.78
C ILE A 1 0.49 7.68 -24.18
N GLY A 2 0.37 7.17 -25.42
CA GLY A 2 -0.87 6.63 -26.00
C GLY A 2 -1.22 5.24 -25.48
N ALA A 3 -1.52 5.10 -24.20
CA ALA A 3 -2.00 3.85 -23.65
C ALA A 3 -3.47 3.62 -24.03
N ASP A 4 -3.75 2.50 -24.71
CA ASP A 4 -5.12 2.07 -24.99
C ASP A 4 -5.75 1.46 -23.73
N TRP A 5 -6.54 2.27 -23.04
CA TRP A 5 -7.21 1.88 -21.79
C TRP A 5 -8.41 0.93 -21.99
N SER A 6 -8.78 0.63 -23.22
CA SER A 6 -9.88 -0.30 -23.54
C SER A 6 -9.46 -1.78 -23.41
N LYS A 7 -8.18 -2.08 -23.40
CA LYS A 7 -7.64 -3.46 -23.35
C LYS A 7 -7.35 -3.93 -21.93
N ARG A 8 -7.33 -5.25 -21.75
CA ARG A 8 -7.07 -5.96 -20.49
C ARG A 8 -5.83 -5.41 -19.74
N ARG A 9 -6.04 -4.47 -18.84
CA ARG A 9 -4.99 -3.70 -18.15
C ARG A 9 -3.97 -4.58 -17.44
N TRP A 10 -4.42 -5.63 -16.76
CA TRP A 10 -3.54 -6.54 -16.02
C TRP A 10 -2.62 -7.35 -16.94
N GLY A 11 -3.11 -7.85 -18.07
CA GLY A 11 -2.27 -8.55 -19.05
C GLY A 11 -1.20 -7.65 -19.65
N GLN A 12 -1.52 -6.37 -19.90
CA GLN A 12 -0.53 -5.40 -20.37
C GLN A 12 0.48 -5.04 -19.27
N LEU A 13 0.01 -4.88 -18.03
CA LEU A 13 0.88 -4.62 -16.87
C LEU A 13 1.90 -5.77 -16.70
N SER A 14 1.42 -7.01 -16.67
CA SER A 14 2.29 -8.19 -16.53
C SER A 14 3.38 -8.25 -17.62
N LYS A 15 3.02 -7.95 -18.88
CA LYS A 15 4.00 -7.88 -19.98
C LYS A 15 5.03 -6.76 -19.76
N ASN A 16 4.55 -5.58 -19.37
CA ASN A 16 5.44 -4.43 -19.16
C ASN A 16 6.39 -4.66 -17.98
N VAL A 17 5.90 -5.28 -16.91
CA VAL A 17 6.75 -5.65 -15.76
C VAL A 17 7.82 -6.65 -16.18
N LYS A 18 7.48 -7.64 -17.00
CA LYS A 18 8.46 -8.60 -17.52
C LYS A 18 9.54 -7.91 -18.37
N ILE A 19 9.13 -7.03 -19.28
CA ILE A 19 10.09 -6.23 -20.07
C ILE A 19 11.00 -5.42 -19.16
N MET A 20 10.45 -4.80 -18.13
CA MET A 20 11.20 -4.00 -17.15
C MET A 20 12.22 -4.87 -16.41
N GLN A 21 11.81 -6.06 -15.95
CA GLN A 21 12.71 -7.02 -15.30
C GLN A 21 13.81 -7.51 -16.25
N ASP A 22 13.48 -7.79 -17.52
CA ASP A 22 14.45 -8.18 -18.55
C ASP A 22 15.48 -7.07 -18.80
N ILE A 23 15.04 -5.79 -18.81
CA ILE A 23 15.96 -4.63 -18.90
C ILE A 23 16.89 -4.59 -17.69
N TRP A 24 16.39 -4.76 -16.49
CA TRP A 24 17.20 -4.75 -15.26
C TRP A 24 18.22 -5.91 -15.23
N LEU A 25 17.86 -7.06 -15.77
CA LEU A 25 18.73 -8.23 -15.91
C LEU A 25 19.68 -8.14 -17.11
N LYS A 26 19.66 -7.05 -17.88
CA LYS A 26 20.43 -6.85 -19.11
C LYS A 26 20.11 -7.89 -20.22
N ASN A 27 18.93 -8.49 -20.18
CA ASN A 27 18.44 -9.43 -21.18
C ASN A 27 17.64 -8.73 -22.30
N HIS A 28 17.76 -7.41 -22.43
CA HIS A 28 17.05 -6.59 -23.39
C HIS A 28 17.99 -5.60 -24.08
N ASP A 29 17.70 -5.25 -25.34
CA ASP A 29 18.54 -4.32 -26.14
C ASP A 29 18.54 -2.87 -25.61
N ALA A 30 17.57 -2.50 -24.75
CA ALA A 30 17.54 -1.20 -24.11
C ALA A 30 18.66 -1.10 -23.07
N GLN A 31 19.58 -0.17 -23.32
CA GLN A 31 20.65 0.13 -22.36
C GLN A 31 20.11 1.05 -21.26
N MET A 32 20.11 0.58 -20.04
CA MET A 32 20.02 1.42 -18.86
C MET A 32 21.42 1.75 -18.37
N GLY A 33 21.59 2.96 -17.81
CA GLY A 33 22.84 3.46 -17.25
C GLY A 33 23.53 2.50 -16.25
N PRO A 34 24.51 2.97 -15.46
CA PRO A 34 25.41 2.09 -14.71
C PRO A 34 24.65 1.07 -13.87
N ASP A 35 25.30 -0.07 -13.62
CA ASP A 35 24.77 -1.25 -12.91
C ASP A 35 24.15 -0.94 -11.53
N LEU A 36 23.02 -0.27 -11.55
CA LEU A 36 22.28 0.11 -10.33
C LEU A 36 21.66 -1.11 -9.64
N PHE A 37 21.52 -2.24 -10.35
CA PHE A 37 20.80 -3.40 -9.86
C PHE A 37 21.58 -4.69 -10.12
N SER A 38 22.49 -5.03 -9.21
CA SER A 38 23.31 -6.26 -9.30
C SER A 38 22.50 -7.56 -9.18
N LYS A 39 21.21 -7.50 -8.81
CA LYS A 39 20.37 -8.67 -8.50
C LYS A 39 19.00 -8.66 -9.21
N GLY A 40 18.90 -8.08 -10.40
CA GLY A 40 17.66 -8.15 -11.17
C GLY A 40 16.63 -7.07 -10.91
N GLY A 41 17.04 -5.96 -10.27
CA GLY A 41 16.20 -4.81 -10.04
C GLY A 41 15.52 -4.76 -8.67
N PRO A 42 14.74 -3.70 -8.41
CA PRO A 42 14.03 -3.54 -7.16
C PRO A 42 12.89 -4.55 -7.02
N GLU A 43 12.52 -4.85 -5.80
CA GLU A 43 11.35 -5.64 -5.49
C GLU A 43 10.07 -4.93 -5.97
N ILE A 44 9.15 -5.67 -6.58
CA ILE A 44 7.88 -5.15 -7.06
C ILE A 44 6.76 -5.62 -6.14
N LEU A 45 6.05 -4.69 -5.53
CA LEU A 45 4.81 -4.94 -4.82
C LEU A 45 3.63 -4.49 -5.69
N ALA A 46 2.54 -5.26 -5.69
CA ALA A 46 1.37 -4.96 -6.51
C ALA A 46 0.23 -4.37 -5.67
N GLY A 47 -0.34 -3.23 -6.11
CA GLY A 47 -1.57 -2.67 -5.58
C GLY A 47 -2.79 -3.41 -6.13
N ALA A 48 -3.06 -4.65 -5.66
CA ALA A 48 -4.12 -5.50 -6.16
C ALA A 48 -5.27 -5.58 -5.16
N VAL A 49 -6.50 -5.27 -5.61
CA VAL A 49 -7.69 -5.26 -4.75
C VAL A 49 -8.59 -6.47 -5.01
N GLY A 50 -8.84 -6.83 -6.26
CA GLY A 50 -9.74 -7.93 -6.61
C GLY A 50 -9.05 -9.29 -6.70
N PRO A 51 -9.77 -10.40 -6.53
CA PRO A 51 -9.20 -11.76 -6.54
C PRO A 51 -8.37 -12.07 -7.81
N LYS A 52 -8.89 -11.73 -9.00
CA LYS A 52 -8.16 -11.92 -10.26
C LYS A 52 -6.88 -11.09 -10.33
N ALA A 53 -6.91 -9.86 -9.82
CA ALA A 53 -5.73 -9.00 -9.79
C ALA A 53 -4.66 -9.58 -8.85
N MET A 54 -5.06 -10.12 -7.70
CA MET A 54 -4.16 -10.77 -6.75
C MET A 54 -3.53 -12.04 -7.34
N GLU A 55 -4.32 -12.91 -8.01
CA GLU A 55 -3.79 -14.09 -8.70
C GLU A 55 -2.78 -13.73 -9.80
N MET A 56 -3.09 -12.73 -10.61
CA MET A 56 -2.18 -12.27 -11.67
C MET A 56 -0.93 -11.57 -11.12
N SER A 57 -1.05 -10.85 -10.00
CA SER A 57 0.10 -10.20 -9.37
C SER A 57 1.13 -11.19 -8.87
N ALA A 58 0.70 -12.37 -8.43
CA ALA A 58 1.59 -13.44 -7.99
C ALA A 58 2.54 -13.95 -9.10
N ASP A 59 2.27 -13.65 -10.38
CA ASP A 59 3.17 -14.00 -11.49
C ASP A 59 4.42 -13.13 -11.54
N PHE A 60 4.31 -11.85 -11.18
CA PHE A 60 5.36 -10.87 -11.41
C PHE A 60 5.78 -10.06 -10.19
N SER A 61 5.04 -10.12 -9.08
CA SER A 61 5.36 -9.36 -7.87
C SER A 61 5.82 -10.26 -6.74
N SER A 62 6.44 -9.64 -5.74
CA SER A 62 6.89 -10.28 -4.50
C SER A 62 5.84 -10.19 -3.39
N GLY A 63 4.77 -9.42 -3.59
CA GLY A 63 3.73 -9.26 -2.58
C GLY A 63 2.72 -8.16 -2.88
N LEU A 64 2.03 -7.76 -1.83
CA LEU A 64 0.98 -6.75 -1.83
C LEU A 64 1.50 -5.40 -1.34
N ALA A 65 1.18 -4.33 -2.07
CA ALA A 65 1.16 -2.97 -1.56
C ALA A 65 -0.31 -2.60 -1.24
N GLY A 66 -0.75 -2.93 -0.05
CA GLY A 66 -2.12 -2.70 0.42
C GLY A 66 -2.34 -1.28 0.93
N PHE A 67 -3.59 -0.85 0.88
CA PHE A 67 -4.04 0.39 1.49
C PHE A 67 -5.43 0.18 2.10
N SER A 68 -5.59 0.41 3.40
CA SER A 68 -6.88 0.42 4.06
C SER A 68 -7.37 1.86 4.18
N PHE A 69 -8.49 2.14 3.52
CA PHE A 69 -9.05 3.49 3.48
C PHE A 69 -9.51 3.96 4.86
N ASN A 70 -10.13 3.07 5.63
CA ASN A 70 -10.70 3.37 6.94
C ASN A 70 -9.80 2.91 8.11
N ALA A 71 -8.58 2.45 7.85
CA ALA A 71 -7.71 1.81 8.83
C ALA A 71 -8.41 0.63 9.55
N ASP A 72 -9.16 -0.17 8.77
CA ASP A 72 -9.96 -1.28 9.26
C ASP A 72 -9.13 -2.57 9.28
N ILE A 73 -8.97 -3.14 10.49
CA ILE A 73 -8.19 -4.37 10.67
C ILE A 73 -8.80 -5.57 9.94
N GLN A 74 -10.12 -5.68 9.87
CA GLN A 74 -10.76 -6.81 9.20
C GLN A 74 -10.54 -6.76 7.69
N GLU A 75 -10.61 -5.57 7.09
CA GLU A 75 -10.27 -5.35 5.68
C GLU A 75 -8.81 -5.76 5.38
N ILE A 76 -7.89 -5.41 6.27
CA ILE A 76 -6.46 -5.75 6.15
C ILE A 76 -6.26 -7.26 6.23
N ILE A 77 -6.85 -7.93 7.24
CA ILE A 77 -6.78 -9.39 7.42
C ILE A 77 -7.34 -10.10 6.20
N ASP A 78 -8.50 -9.69 5.69
CA ASP A 78 -9.14 -10.29 4.53
C ASP A 78 -8.28 -10.13 3.26
N SER A 79 -7.65 -8.97 3.12
CA SER A 79 -6.74 -8.68 2.00
C SER A 79 -5.50 -9.56 2.06
N PHE A 80 -4.85 -9.66 3.21
CA PHE A 80 -3.68 -10.49 3.44
C PHE A 80 -3.98 -11.98 3.20
N SER A 81 -5.11 -12.47 3.70
CA SER A 81 -5.56 -13.86 3.51
C SER A 81 -5.74 -14.19 2.03
N ARG A 82 -6.39 -13.31 1.27
CA ARG A 82 -6.60 -13.49 -0.19
C ARG A 82 -5.29 -13.50 -0.96
N VAL A 83 -4.37 -12.59 -0.64
CA VAL A 83 -3.06 -12.52 -1.29
C VAL A 83 -2.23 -13.75 -0.97
N THR A 84 -2.17 -14.16 0.30
CA THR A 84 -1.46 -15.36 0.72
C THR A 84 -1.98 -16.59 -0.02
N ALA A 85 -3.30 -16.76 -0.12
CA ALA A 85 -3.90 -17.86 -0.88
C ALA A 85 -3.57 -17.81 -2.38
N ALA A 86 -3.51 -16.61 -2.99
CA ALA A 86 -3.15 -16.46 -4.39
C ALA A 86 -1.68 -16.80 -4.66
N PHE A 87 -0.78 -16.39 -3.77
CA PHE A 87 0.65 -16.67 -3.88
C PHE A 87 0.98 -18.16 -3.59
N SER A 88 0.31 -18.77 -2.60
CA SER A 88 0.48 -20.19 -2.27
C SER A 88 0.15 -21.12 -3.43
N LYS A 89 -0.80 -20.76 -4.32
CA LYS A 89 -1.07 -21.51 -5.56
C LYS A 89 0.14 -21.58 -6.52
N LYS A 90 1.17 -20.77 -6.28
CA LYS A 90 2.39 -20.65 -7.07
C LYS A 90 3.65 -20.97 -6.26
N ASP A 91 3.48 -21.62 -5.12
CA ASP A 91 4.58 -21.97 -4.20
C ASP A 91 5.40 -20.76 -3.76
N LYS A 92 4.73 -19.61 -3.56
CA LYS A 92 5.34 -18.36 -3.13
C LYS A 92 4.77 -17.87 -1.80
N THR A 93 5.61 -17.20 -1.01
CA THR A 93 5.22 -16.46 0.19
C THR A 93 5.23 -14.96 -0.15
N PRO A 94 4.11 -14.24 -0.02
CA PRO A 94 4.06 -12.83 -0.35
C PRO A 94 4.66 -11.96 0.77
N ARG A 95 5.28 -10.85 0.39
CA ARG A 95 5.49 -9.72 1.29
C ARG A 95 4.16 -8.99 1.47
N LEU A 96 3.74 -8.81 2.72
CA LEU A 96 2.45 -8.22 3.07
C LEU A 96 2.66 -6.81 3.60
N VAL A 97 2.42 -5.83 2.75
CA VAL A 97 2.52 -4.41 3.10
C VAL A 97 1.13 -3.81 3.14
N THR A 98 0.84 -3.04 4.17
CA THR A 98 -0.37 -2.20 4.24
C THR A 98 -0.02 -0.76 4.57
N SER A 99 -0.94 0.13 4.29
CA SER A 99 -0.81 1.55 4.60
C SER A 99 -2.18 2.14 4.96
N PHE A 100 -2.19 3.20 5.73
CA PHE A 100 -3.39 3.96 6.05
C PHE A 100 -3.05 5.38 6.50
N TRP A 101 -4.01 6.28 6.41
CA TRP A 101 -3.89 7.62 6.98
C TRP A 101 -4.09 7.58 8.49
N PHE A 102 -3.35 8.43 9.20
CA PHE A 102 -3.53 8.59 10.63
C PHE A 102 -3.45 10.05 11.09
N GLY A 103 -4.09 10.31 12.21
CA GLY A 103 -3.98 11.53 13.00
C GLY A 103 -4.12 11.19 14.48
N LEU A 104 -3.34 11.85 15.34
CA LEU A 104 -3.31 11.62 16.79
C LEU A 104 -3.68 12.87 17.55
N GLY A 105 -4.49 12.72 18.63
CA GLY A 105 -4.91 13.80 19.51
C GLY A 105 -6.31 14.33 19.19
N ASP A 106 -6.66 15.44 19.86
CA ASP A 106 -8.04 15.96 19.87
C ASP A 106 -8.52 16.46 18.51
N THR A 107 -7.60 16.92 17.65
CA THR A 107 -7.92 17.43 16.30
C THR A 107 -7.81 16.35 15.21
N ALA A 108 -7.43 15.12 15.57
CA ALA A 108 -7.10 14.05 14.63
C ALA A 108 -8.16 13.83 13.53
N ARG A 109 -9.44 13.78 13.89
CA ARG A 109 -10.52 13.60 12.92
C ARG A 109 -10.64 14.80 11.96
N GLN A 110 -10.53 16.01 12.48
CA GLN A 110 -10.60 17.23 11.69
C GLN A 110 -9.39 17.34 10.74
N ASP A 111 -8.20 16.99 11.20
CA ASP A 111 -6.98 17.02 10.40
C ASP A 111 -7.08 16.03 9.23
N ILE A 112 -7.52 14.79 9.48
CA ILE A 112 -7.75 13.79 8.44
C ILE A 112 -8.79 14.29 7.45
N GLN A 113 -9.93 14.77 7.93
CA GLN A 113 -11.00 15.25 7.08
C GLN A 113 -10.54 16.40 6.18
N THR A 114 -9.91 17.42 6.74
CA THR A 114 -9.40 18.59 6.00
C THR A 114 -8.36 18.16 4.95
N HIS A 115 -7.45 17.25 5.31
CA HIS A 115 -6.45 16.73 4.38
C HIS A 115 -7.10 16.00 3.20
N LEU A 116 -8.02 15.09 3.48
CA LEU A 116 -8.62 14.22 2.47
C LEU A 116 -9.65 14.93 1.59
N GLU A 117 -10.42 15.86 2.10
CA GLU A 117 -11.29 16.71 1.29
C GLU A 117 -10.49 17.43 0.18
N ARG A 118 -9.30 17.91 0.51
CA ARG A 118 -8.39 18.52 -0.47
C ARG A 118 -7.74 17.48 -1.37
N TYR A 119 -7.23 16.39 -0.80
CA TYR A 119 -6.49 15.35 -1.54
C TYR A 119 -7.39 14.60 -2.53
N LEU A 120 -8.65 14.34 -2.17
CA LEU A 120 -9.62 13.60 -2.98
C LEU A 120 -10.51 14.51 -3.84
N SER A 121 -10.33 15.83 -3.80
CA SER A 121 -11.17 16.79 -4.53
C SER A 121 -11.30 16.51 -6.04
N TRP A 122 -10.31 15.89 -6.64
CA TRP A 122 -10.31 15.45 -8.04
C TRP A 122 -11.37 14.38 -8.36
N MET A 123 -11.91 13.69 -7.35
CA MET A 123 -13.03 12.72 -7.50
C MET A 123 -14.41 13.41 -7.48
N GLY A 124 -14.47 14.71 -7.24
CA GLY A 124 -15.67 15.48 -6.97
C GLY A 124 -15.82 15.79 -5.47
N GLN A 125 -16.22 17.03 -5.16
CA GLN A 125 -16.22 17.54 -3.78
C GLN A 125 -17.14 16.76 -2.87
N ASP A 126 -18.35 16.39 -3.33
CA ASP A 126 -19.33 15.65 -2.52
C ASP A 126 -18.78 14.27 -2.10
N LEU A 127 -18.19 13.54 -3.04
CA LEU A 127 -17.59 12.25 -2.76
C LEU A 127 -16.36 12.38 -1.85
N ALA A 128 -15.52 13.39 -2.05
CA ALA A 128 -14.38 13.67 -1.20
C ALA A 128 -14.81 13.96 0.25
N ASN A 129 -15.86 14.78 0.42
CA ASN A 129 -16.43 15.10 1.72
C ASN A 129 -17.00 13.85 2.42
N ASP A 130 -17.69 12.99 1.69
CA ASP A 130 -18.26 11.77 2.29
C ASP A 130 -17.18 10.76 2.69
N LEU A 131 -16.22 10.52 1.84
CA LEU A 131 -15.12 9.59 2.11
C LEU A 131 -14.23 10.06 3.27
N SER A 132 -13.98 11.36 3.38
CA SER A 132 -13.10 11.93 4.43
C SER A 132 -13.66 11.76 5.87
N LYS A 133 -14.97 11.57 6.02
CA LYS A 133 -15.63 11.44 7.34
C LYS A 133 -15.19 10.19 8.10
N THR A 134 -14.93 9.09 7.40
CA THR A 134 -14.61 7.79 8.00
C THR A 134 -13.17 7.33 7.76
N ALA A 135 -12.47 7.95 6.84
CA ALA A 135 -11.13 7.55 6.43
C ALA A 135 -10.10 7.65 7.57
N GLY A 136 -9.12 6.77 7.51
CA GLY A 136 -7.95 6.76 8.38
C GLY A 136 -8.24 6.47 9.85
N LEU A 137 -7.17 6.35 10.62
CA LEU A 137 -7.21 6.23 12.08
C LEU A 137 -7.17 7.63 12.71
N ALA A 138 -8.30 8.08 13.23
CA ALA A 138 -8.36 9.25 14.11
C ALA A 138 -8.43 8.77 15.56
N GLY A 139 -7.38 9.02 16.33
CA GLY A 139 -7.31 8.50 17.69
C GLY A 139 -6.17 9.06 18.53
N ASN A 140 -5.73 8.29 19.48
CA ASN A 140 -4.58 8.57 20.32
C ASN A 140 -3.47 7.53 20.11
N GLU A 141 -2.37 7.69 20.82
CA GLU A 141 -1.20 6.80 20.76
C GLU A 141 -1.56 5.33 21.04
N ARG A 142 -2.47 5.09 22.00
CA ARG A 142 -2.95 3.74 22.32
C ARG A 142 -3.70 3.14 21.14
N SER A 143 -4.60 3.89 20.51
CA SER A 143 -5.37 3.41 19.35
C SER A 143 -4.45 3.01 18.20
N LEU A 144 -3.39 3.80 17.94
CA LEU A 144 -2.41 3.47 16.90
C LEU A 144 -1.61 2.22 17.27
N LYS A 145 -1.15 2.12 18.52
CA LYS A 145 -0.43 0.94 19.01
C LYS A 145 -1.27 -0.33 18.93
N ASP A 146 -2.53 -0.27 19.34
CA ASP A 146 -3.45 -1.40 19.30
C ASP A 146 -3.69 -1.88 17.85
N LEU A 147 -3.90 -0.96 16.93
CA LEU A 147 -4.05 -1.29 15.50
C LEU A 147 -2.76 -1.90 14.91
N LEU A 148 -1.60 -1.31 15.17
CA LEU A 148 -0.32 -1.83 14.70
C LEU A 148 -0.03 -3.23 15.24
N THR A 149 -0.40 -3.50 16.50
CA THR A 149 -0.28 -4.84 17.11
C THR A 149 -1.13 -5.84 16.33
N GLN A 150 -2.40 -5.52 16.06
CA GLN A 150 -3.29 -6.40 15.31
C GLN A 150 -2.80 -6.62 13.86
N ILE A 151 -2.27 -5.59 13.22
CA ILE A 151 -1.69 -5.69 11.87
C ILE A 151 -0.44 -6.59 11.88
N LYS A 152 0.43 -6.47 12.87
CA LYS A 152 1.59 -7.36 13.06
C LYS A 152 1.15 -8.80 13.25
N ASP A 153 0.15 -9.05 14.11
CA ASP A 153 -0.39 -10.39 14.38
C ASP A 153 -1.07 -10.99 13.15
N ALA A 154 -1.61 -10.15 12.25
CA ALA A 154 -2.13 -10.56 10.94
C ALA A 154 -1.04 -10.93 9.92
N GLY A 155 0.23 -10.79 10.28
CA GLY A 155 1.38 -11.20 9.45
C GLY A 155 1.93 -10.11 8.52
N ALA A 156 1.64 -8.83 8.78
CA ALA A 156 2.26 -7.75 8.02
C ALA A 156 3.79 -7.81 8.11
N THR A 157 4.45 -7.64 6.97
CA THR A 157 5.89 -7.44 6.92
C THR A 157 6.27 -5.97 7.10
N ASP A 158 5.41 -5.07 6.60
CA ASP A 158 5.62 -3.63 6.70
C ASP A 158 4.28 -2.88 6.83
N VAL A 159 4.32 -1.75 7.52
CA VAL A 159 3.21 -0.80 7.61
C VAL A 159 3.70 0.59 7.25
N LEU A 160 3.05 1.23 6.29
CA LEU A 160 3.34 2.61 5.91
C LEU A 160 2.30 3.55 6.55
N LEU A 161 2.73 4.32 7.53
CA LEU A 161 1.91 5.31 8.21
C LEU A 161 1.92 6.62 7.43
N VAL A 162 0.73 7.09 7.02
CA VAL A 162 0.58 8.32 6.23
C VAL A 162 -0.02 9.41 7.12
N PRO A 163 0.79 10.38 7.61
CA PRO A 163 0.29 11.46 8.46
C PRO A 163 -0.59 12.41 7.64
N THR A 164 -1.65 12.90 8.26
CA THR A 164 -2.58 13.85 7.64
C THR A 164 -2.44 15.27 8.15
N SER A 165 -1.66 15.47 9.20
CA SER A 165 -1.30 16.78 9.74
C SER A 165 0.08 17.22 9.25
N LYS A 166 0.29 18.53 9.12
CA LYS A 166 1.61 19.15 8.90
C LYS A 166 2.43 19.31 10.18
N ASP A 167 1.84 18.97 11.31
CA ASP A 167 2.50 19.04 12.61
C ASP A 167 3.51 17.90 12.75
N ILE A 168 4.78 18.24 12.90
CA ILE A 168 5.88 17.29 13.02
C ILE A 168 5.77 16.40 14.26
N ASP A 169 5.09 16.87 15.31
CA ASP A 169 4.89 16.10 16.55
C ASP A 169 4.10 14.80 16.28
N GLN A 170 3.29 14.77 15.23
CA GLN A 170 2.61 13.55 14.79
C GLN A 170 3.60 12.44 14.39
N LEU A 171 4.69 12.80 13.76
CA LEU A 171 5.75 11.85 13.37
C LEU A 171 6.53 11.38 14.58
N TYR A 172 6.89 12.27 15.52
CA TYR A 172 7.61 11.90 16.73
C TYR A 172 6.79 10.94 17.61
N LYS A 173 5.49 11.20 17.78
CA LYS A 173 4.58 10.30 18.48
C LYS A 173 4.47 8.94 17.80
N ALA A 174 4.36 8.92 16.48
CA ALA A 174 4.31 7.66 15.73
C ALA A 174 5.64 6.90 15.84
N GLU A 175 6.80 7.57 15.78
CA GLU A 175 8.12 6.97 15.95
C GLU A 175 8.28 6.34 17.34
N GLU A 176 7.87 7.03 18.39
CA GLU A 176 7.88 6.51 19.76
C GLU A 176 7.06 5.22 19.89
N ILE A 177 5.88 5.17 19.28
CA ILE A 177 5.03 3.97 19.26
C ILE A 177 5.72 2.85 18.48
N VAL A 178 6.21 3.14 17.26
CA VAL A 178 6.84 2.14 16.38
C VAL A 178 8.08 1.55 17.02
N SER A 179 8.88 2.34 17.75
CA SER A 179 10.06 1.86 18.47
C SER A 179 9.76 0.74 19.47
N THR A 180 8.51 0.62 19.94
CA THR A 180 8.10 -0.44 20.86
C THR A 180 7.87 -1.80 20.16
N PHE A 181 7.93 -1.86 18.82
CA PHE A 181 7.75 -3.09 18.02
C PHE A 181 9.06 -3.69 17.54
N SER A 182 10.17 -3.05 17.85
CA SER A 182 11.54 -3.47 17.44
C SER A 182 12.05 -4.62 18.30
#